data_34cc84e5baed8428ebe2e5cf761ccd95
#
_entry.id   34cc84e5baed8428ebe2e5cf761ccd95
#
_cell.length_a   1.000
_cell.length_b   1.000
_cell.length_c   1.000
_cell.angle_alpha   90.00
_cell.angle_beta   90.00
_cell.angle_gamma   90.00
#
_symmetry.space_group_name_H-M   'P 1'
#
loop_
_entity.id
_entity.type
_entity.pdbx_description
1 polymer ?
#
loop_
_entity_poly.entity_id
_entity_poly.type
_entity_poly.pdbx_seq_one_letter_code
_entity_poly.pdbx_strand_id
1 'polypeptide(L)'
;MPHKKMRLFVRLILATLLVAMIGYAKAGTETFTVPPGQEVVRTVGLSKGDKVSGSITVSGGTGYDIDFYVSDPNENTILWYDRATQTSFSFTASTTGTHTIHFDNSWRAYSVFSSKSVTLSYTISRALFGLAPELFSILLLIIATVIVIGAIVVAFALKWRKPAIQPSSDISIGVIGVTLLMRA
;
A
#
# COMPACT_ATOMS: atom_id res chain seq x y z
N MET A 1 32.65 18.76 -0.94
CA MET A 1 31.22 19.15 -0.94
C MET A 1 30.22 18.16 -1.54
N PRO A 2 30.55 17.14 -2.31
CA PRO A 2 29.57 16.21 -2.90
C PRO A 2 28.84 15.34 -1.87
N HIS A 3 29.50 14.93 -0.80
CA HIS A 3 28.92 14.01 0.21
C HIS A 3 27.70 14.56 0.98
N LYS A 4 27.64 15.89 1.22
CA LYS A 4 26.48 16.50 1.91
C LYS A 4 25.22 16.47 1.02
N LYS A 5 25.37 16.77 -0.28
CA LYS A 5 24.26 16.74 -1.25
C LYS A 5 23.75 15.32 -1.47
N MET A 6 24.63 14.33 -1.54
CA MET A 6 24.26 12.92 -1.67
C MET A 6 23.52 12.41 -0.44
N ARG A 7 23.94 12.76 0.78
CA ARG A 7 23.22 12.40 2.02
C ARG A 7 21.84 13.04 2.10
N LEU A 8 21.69 14.27 1.64
CA LEU A 8 20.39 14.95 1.57
C LEU A 8 19.46 14.26 0.59
N PHE A 9 19.98 13.89 -0.60
CA PHE A 9 19.20 13.20 -1.64
C PHE A 9 18.71 11.82 -1.17
N VAL A 10 19.58 11.03 -0.51
CA VAL A 10 19.22 9.73 0.07
C VAL A 10 18.15 9.88 1.15
N ARG A 11 18.27 10.90 2.04
CA ARG A 11 17.26 11.16 3.07
C ARG A 11 15.91 11.57 2.46
N LEU A 12 15.91 12.35 1.38
CA LEU A 12 14.70 12.77 0.69
C LEU A 12 14.00 11.57 0.04
N ILE A 13 14.74 10.68 -0.62
CA ILE A 13 14.20 9.43 -1.19
C ILE A 13 13.64 8.54 -0.08
N LEU A 14 14.34 8.39 1.03
CA LEU A 14 13.88 7.59 2.15
C LEU A 14 12.59 8.15 2.77
N ALA A 15 12.50 9.47 2.90
CA ALA A 15 11.31 10.16 3.41
C ALA A 15 10.12 10.02 2.46
N THR A 16 10.31 10.17 1.13
CA THR A 16 9.25 9.97 0.14
C THR A 16 8.78 8.51 0.10
N LEU A 17 9.70 7.56 0.25
CA LEU A 17 9.35 6.13 0.33
C LEU A 17 8.54 5.82 1.59
N LEU A 18 8.90 6.43 2.72
CA LEU A 18 8.17 6.25 3.98
C LEU A 18 6.75 6.79 3.89
N VAL A 19 6.55 7.94 3.26
CA VAL A 19 5.22 8.54 3.03
C VAL A 19 4.39 7.70 2.06
N ALA A 20 5.00 7.10 1.04
CA ALA A 20 4.31 6.22 0.09
C ALA A 20 3.81 4.90 0.71
N MET A 21 4.36 4.49 1.87
CA MET A 21 3.90 3.31 2.62
C MET A 21 2.63 3.56 3.44
N ILE A 22 2.15 4.81 3.55
CA ILE A 22 0.90 5.12 4.24
C ILE A 22 -0.25 4.73 3.32
N GLY A 23 -0.74 3.50 3.48
CA GLY A 23 -1.94 3.02 2.78
C GLY A 23 -3.17 3.81 3.22
N TYR A 24 -3.99 4.21 2.27
CA TYR A 24 -5.29 4.82 2.58
C TYR A 24 -6.27 3.72 2.97
N ALA A 25 -6.62 3.65 4.27
CA ALA A 25 -7.67 2.80 4.78
C ALA A 25 -8.89 3.66 5.13
N LYS A 26 -10.07 3.24 4.69
CA LYS A 26 -11.36 3.79 5.13
C LYS A 26 -11.98 2.78 6.08
N ALA A 27 -12.24 3.18 7.32
CA ALA A 27 -12.93 2.36 8.31
C ALA A 27 -14.33 2.93 8.57
N GLY A 28 -15.27 2.05 8.87
CA GLY A 28 -16.62 2.40 9.27
C GLY A 28 -17.16 1.41 10.28
N THR A 29 -17.95 1.92 11.22
CA THR A 29 -18.75 1.10 12.14
C THR A 29 -20.13 1.70 12.20
N GLU A 30 -21.16 0.88 12.00
CA GLU A 30 -22.55 1.27 12.10
C GLU A 30 -23.38 0.18 12.80
N THR A 31 -24.44 0.59 13.46
CA THR A 31 -25.44 -0.31 14.02
C THR A 31 -26.79 0.05 13.44
N PHE A 32 -27.53 -0.94 12.96
CA PHE A 32 -28.83 -0.77 12.35
C PHE A 32 -29.74 -1.96 12.65
N THR A 33 -31.03 -1.75 12.41
CA THR A 33 -32.03 -2.80 12.60
C THR A 33 -32.42 -3.42 11.27
N VAL A 34 -32.49 -4.74 11.24
CA VAL A 34 -33.06 -5.52 10.13
C VAL A 34 -34.44 -6.00 10.58
N PRO A 35 -35.54 -5.47 10.00
CA PRO A 35 -36.88 -5.86 10.38
C PRO A 35 -37.15 -7.35 10.08
N PRO A 36 -38.17 -7.94 10.73
CA PRO A 36 -38.56 -9.31 10.45
C PRO A 36 -39.05 -9.45 9.00
N GLY A 37 -38.64 -10.53 8.35
CA GLY A 37 -39.03 -10.82 6.99
C GLY A 37 -38.42 -9.91 5.91
N GLN A 38 -37.38 -9.13 6.24
CA GLN A 38 -36.76 -8.17 5.35
C GLN A 38 -35.25 -8.39 5.20
N GLU A 39 -34.76 -7.88 4.11
CA GLU A 39 -33.34 -7.70 3.83
C GLU A 39 -32.97 -6.22 3.95
N VAL A 40 -31.80 -5.94 4.54
CA VAL A 40 -31.17 -4.62 4.55
C VAL A 40 -29.85 -4.73 3.84
N VAL A 41 -29.57 -3.78 2.96
CA VAL A 41 -28.34 -3.76 2.19
C VAL A 41 -27.47 -2.55 2.50
N ARG A 42 -26.17 -2.71 2.29
CA ARG A 42 -25.15 -1.64 2.31
C ARG A 42 -24.32 -1.73 1.05
N THR A 43 -24.08 -0.61 0.42
CA THR A 43 -23.28 -0.55 -0.79
C THR A 43 -21.91 0.04 -0.53
N VAL A 44 -20.89 -0.49 -1.20
CA VAL A 44 -19.52 0.00 -1.13
C VAL A 44 -18.91 0.03 -2.53
N GLY A 45 -18.41 1.21 -2.92
CA GLY A 45 -17.68 1.37 -4.19
C GLY A 45 -16.23 0.93 -4.01
N LEU A 46 -15.83 -0.09 -4.77
CA LEU A 46 -14.49 -0.67 -4.74
C LEU A 46 -13.83 -0.60 -6.11
N SER A 47 -12.52 -0.48 -6.12
CA SER A 47 -11.69 -0.72 -7.31
C SER A 47 -11.17 -2.16 -7.29
N LYS A 48 -10.90 -2.72 -8.45
CA LYS A 48 -10.26 -4.04 -8.55
C LYS A 48 -8.97 -4.08 -7.72
N GLY A 49 -8.85 -5.10 -6.86
CA GLY A 49 -7.73 -5.28 -5.95
C GLY A 49 -7.93 -4.65 -4.57
N ASP A 50 -8.97 -3.82 -4.36
CA ASP A 50 -9.30 -3.33 -3.01
C ASP A 50 -9.68 -4.50 -2.12
N LYS A 51 -9.19 -4.48 -0.87
CA LYS A 51 -9.50 -5.49 0.13
C LYS A 51 -10.42 -4.92 1.19
N VAL A 52 -11.50 -5.61 1.46
CA VAL A 52 -12.43 -5.31 2.56
C VAL A 52 -12.25 -6.37 3.63
N SER A 53 -12.10 -5.94 4.86
CA SER A 53 -12.07 -6.81 6.04
C SER A 53 -12.98 -6.21 7.09
N GLY A 54 -13.72 -7.05 7.78
CA GLY A 54 -14.66 -6.57 8.78
C GLY A 54 -15.22 -7.67 9.67
N SER A 55 -16.16 -7.28 10.51
CA SER A 55 -16.92 -8.17 11.36
C SER A 55 -18.36 -7.70 11.49
N ILE A 56 -19.25 -8.64 11.68
CA ILE A 56 -20.62 -8.40 12.06
C ILE A 56 -20.90 -9.00 13.44
N THR A 57 -21.77 -8.36 14.20
CA THR A 57 -22.34 -8.89 15.44
C THR A 57 -23.83 -8.68 15.39
N VAL A 58 -24.59 -9.75 15.57
CA VAL A 58 -26.05 -9.74 15.57
C VAL A 58 -26.54 -9.88 17.00
N SER A 59 -27.50 -9.07 17.37
CA SER A 59 -28.15 -9.10 18.69
C SER A 59 -29.67 -8.85 18.55
N GLY A 60 -30.41 -9.19 19.56
CA GLY A 60 -31.86 -9.07 19.58
C GLY A 60 -32.57 -10.12 18.73
N GLY A 61 -33.83 -10.26 18.94
CA GLY A 61 -34.69 -11.23 18.27
C GLY A 61 -34.46 -12.69 18.69
N THR A 62 -35.23 -13.59 18.07
CA THR A 62 -35.07 -15.02 18.26
C THR A 62 -33.95 -15.55 17.37
N GLY A 63 -33.05 -16.37 17.94
CA GLY A 63 -31.95 -17.02 17.20
C GLY A 63 -30.66 -16.20 17.11
N TYR A 64 -30.71 -14.87 17.27
CA TYR A 64 -29.52 -13.97 17.21
C TYR A 64 -28.66 -14.15 15.97
N ASP A 65 -29.28 -14.57 14.85
CA ASP A 65 -28.60 -14.90 13.61
C ASP A 65 -29.24 -14.19 12.41
N ILE A 66 -28.44 -14.00 11.36
CA ILE A 66 -28.85 -13.41 10.09
C ILE A 66 -28.08 -14.07 8.95
N ASP A 67 -28.67 -14.18 7.77
CA ASP A 67 -27.89 -14.55 6.60
C ASP A 67 -27.13 -13.34 6.10
N PHE A 68 -25.82 -13.49 5.99
CA PHE A 68 -24.91 -12.44 5.61
C PHE A 68 -24.19 -12.85 4.33
N TYR A 69 -24.28 -12.03 3.29
CA TYR A 69 -23.55 -12.28 2.06
C TYR A 69 -23.14 -10.99 1.36
N VAL A 70 -22.20 -11.12 0.43
CA VAL A 70 -21.69 -10.01 -0.37
C VAL A 70 -21.79 -10.38 -1.84
N SER A 71 -22.32 -9.46 -2.66
CA SER A 71 -22.35 -9.59 -4.12
C SER A 71 -21.42 -8.58 -4.79
N ASP A 72 -20.90 -9.00 -5.94
CA ASP A 72 -20.10 -8.16 -6.83
C ASP A 72 -21.00 -7.24 -7.69
N PRO A 73 -20.43 -6.31 -8.50
CA PRO A 73 -21.21 -5.44 -9.38
C PRO A 73 -22.03 -6.16 -10.46
N ASN A 74 -21.79 -7.46 -10.70
CA ASN A 74 -22.54 -8.29 -11.63
C ASN A 74 -23.56 -9.20 -10.91
N GLU A 75 -23.85 -8.88 -9.62
CA GLU A 75 -24.78 -9.63 -8.77
C GLU A 75 -24.31 -11.06 -8.42
N ASN A 76 -23.06 -11.43 -8.70
CA ASN A 76 -22.53 -12.73 -8.26
C ASN A 76 -22.21 -12.68 -6.77
N THR A 77 -22.68 -13.68 -6.03
CA THR A 77 -22.32 -13.85 -4.62
C THR A 77 -20.85 -14.26 -4.51
N ILE A 78 -20.05 -13.43 -3.85
CA ILE A 78 -18.61 -13.66 -3.64
C ILE A 78 -18.27 -14.14 -2.23
N LEU A 79 -19.20 -13.99 -1.30
CA LEU A 79 -19.07 -14.39 0.10
C LEU A 79 -20.45 -14.72 0.66
N TRP A 80 -20.57 -15.83 1.42
CA TRP A 80 -21.81 -16.24 2.07
C TRP A 80 -21.57 -16.85 3.44
N TYR A 81 -22.34 -16.39 4.43
CA TYR A 81 -22.42 -16.97 5.78
C TYR A 81 -23.88 -17.22 6.14
N ASP A 82 -24.23 -18.48 6.22
CA ASP A 82 -25.53 -18.91 6.74
C ASP A 82 -25.56 -18.72 8.25
N ARG A 83 -26.60 -18.07 8.76
CA ARG A 83 -26.86 -17.89 10.20
C ARG A 83 -25.70 -17.23 10.97
N ALA A 84 -25.16 -16.16 10.46
CA ALA A 84 -24.12 -15.41 11.11
C ALA A 84 -24.61 -14.74 12.38
N THR A 85 -23.92 -14.97 13.50
CA THR A 85 -24.18 -14.31 14.79
C THR A 85 -23.09 -13.32 15.15
N GLN A 86 -21.84 -13.79 15.16
CA GLN A 86 -20.64 -13.01 15.29
C GLN A 86 -19.61 -13.59 14.31
N THR A 87 -19.31 -12.86 13.25
CA THR A 87 -18.52 -13.38 12.15
C THR A 87 -17.56 -12.31 11.65
N SER A 88 -16.31 -12.71 11.43
CA SER A 88 -15.33 -11.91 10.71
C SER A 88 -15.31 -12.32 9.24
N PHE A 89 -15.15 -11.34 8.36
CA PHE A 89 -15.12 -11.60 6.92
C PHE A 89 -14.01 -10.81 6.24
N SER A 90 -13.57 -11.29 5.10
CA SER A 90 -12.62 -10.58 4.24
C SER A 90 -12.80 -11.04 2.80
N PHE A 91 -12.74 -10.09 1.86
CA PHE A 91 -12.73 -10.37 0.43
C PHE A 91 -11.90 -9.33 -0.31
N THR A 92 -11.46 -9.69 -1.52
CA THR A 92 -10.79 -8.77 -2.44
C THR A 92 -11.66 -8.56 -3.66
N ALA A 93 -11.89 -7.30 -4.04
CA ALA A 93 -12.69 -6.96 -5.20
C ALA A 93 -12.02 -7.46 -6.49
N SER A 94 -12.67 -8.38 -7.20
CA SER A 94 -12.21 -8.90 -8.50
C SER A 94 -12.51 -7.94 -9.65
N THR A 95 -13.54 -7.08 -9.47
CA THR A 95 -14.04 -6.10 -10.44
C THR A 95 -14.17 -4.73 -9.79
N THR A 96 -14.02 -3.68 -10.57
CA THR A 96 -14.33 -2.31 -10.13
C THR A 96 -15.82 -2.06 -10.23
N GLY A 97 -16.40 -1.47 -9.18
CA GLY A 97 -17.82 -1.10 -9.17
C GLY A 97 -18.42 -1.13 -7.77
N THR A 98 -19.75 -1.08 -7.71
CA THR A 98 -20.51 -1.12 -6.48
C THR A 98 -20.70 -2.58 -6.05
N HIS A 99 -20.16 -2.92 -4.88
CA HIS A 99 -20.42 -4.19 -4.21
C HIS A 99 -21.53 -3.99 -3.18
N THR A 100 -22.36 -5.00 -2.99
CA THR A 100 -23.50 -4.94 -2.08
C THR A 100 -23.30 -5.95 -0.95
N ILE A 101 -23.44 -5.47 0.28
CA ILE A 101 -23.40 -6.26 1.51
C ILE A 101 -24.83 -6.45 1.96
N HIS A 102 -25.26 -7.68 2.10
CA HIS A 102 -26.64 -8.11 2.35
C HIS A 102 -26.77 -8.65 3.76
N PHE A 103 -27.86 -8.26 4.43
CA PHE A 103 -28.26 -8.72 5.77
C PHE A 103 -29.69 -9.18 5.67
N ASP A 104 -29.88 -10.49 5.48
CA ASP A 104 -31.19 -11.08 5.22
C ASP A 104 -31.77 -11.76 6.46
N ASN A 105 -32.94 -11.24 6.90
CA ASN A 105 -33.75 -11.76 8.00
C ASN A 105 -35.10 -12.33 7.48
N SER A 106 -35.17 -12.75 6.20
CA SER A 106 -36.44 -13.09 5.57
C SER A 106 -36.79 -14.58 5.54
N TRP A 107 -35.79 -15.45 5.55
CA TRP A 107 -35.95 -16.83 5.07
C TRP A 107 -36.43 -17.87 6.09
N ARG A 108 -36.55 -17.51 7.40
CA ARG A 108 -36.99 -18.47 8.43
C ARG A 108 -38.33 -18.13 9.02
N ALA A 109 -39.08 -19.18 9.34
CA ALA A 109 -40.37 -19.04 10.03
C ALA A 109 -40.26 -18.26 11.36
N TYR A 110 -39.12 -18.29 12.03
CA TYR A 110 -38.88 -17.54 13.27
C TYR A 110 -38.35 -16.11 13.04
N SER A 111 -37.70 -15.81 11.92
CA SER A 111 -37.22 -14.48 11.60
C SER A 111 -38.33 -13.49 11.30
N VAL A 112 -39.49 -13.98 10.83
CA VAL A 112 -40.66 -13.16 10.53
C VAL A 112 -41.30 -12.50 11.76
N PHE A 113 -40.87 -12.85 12.97
CA PHE A 113 -41.47 -12.31 14.22
C PHE A 113 -40.54 -11.39 15.00
N SER A 114 -39.28 -11.28 14.64
CA SER A 114 -38.36 -10.48 15.47
C SER A 114 -37.32 -9.73 14.65
N SER A 115 -37.17 -8.45 14.96
CA SER A 115 -36.10 -7.61 14.42
C SER A 115 -34.75 -8.04 14.95
N LYS A 116 -33.72 -7.90 14.14
CA LYS A 116 -32.32 -8.11 14.51
C LYS A 116 -31.60 -6.76 14.56
N SER A 117 -30.75 -6.57 15.55
CA SER A 117 -29.82 -5.44 15.59
C SER A 117 -28.46 -5.93 15.10
N VAL A 118 -27.95 -5.34 14.03
CA VAL A 118 -26.68 -5.71 13.41
C VAL A 118 -25.69 -4.58 13.62
N THR A 119 -24.54 -4.91 14.18
CA THR A 119 -23.36 -4.01 14.19
C THR A 119 -22.39 -4.50 13.13
N LEU A 120 -22.18 -3.66 12.11
CA LEU A 120 -21.21 -3.87 11.05
C LEU A 120 -19.98 -2.99 11.30
N SER A 121 -18.80 -3.60 11.37
CA SER A 121 -17.53 -2.87 11.40
C SER A 121 -16.66 -3.34 10.24
N TYR A 122 -16.12 -2.42 9.45
CA TYR A 122 -15.29 -2.79 8.30
C TYR A 122 -14.19 -1.78 8.02
N THR A 123 -13.18 -2.25 7.33
CA THR A 123 -12.06 -1.45 6.82
C THR A 123 -11.83 -1.79 5.34
N ILE A 124 -11.64 -0.77 4.53
CA ILE A 124 -11.29 -0.89 3.13
C ILE A 124 -9.83 -0.48 2.96
N SER A 125 -9.01 -1.43 2.52
CA SER A 125 -7.61 -1.18 2.13
C SER A 125 -7.57 -1.03 0.61
N ARG A 126 -7.20 0.17 0.14
CA ARG A 126 -7.21 0.49 -1.29
C ARG A 126 -6.03 -0.14 -2.02
N ALA A 127 -6.31 -0.74 -3.17
CA ALA A 127 -5.28 -1.18 -4.09
C ALA A 127 -4.58 0.03 -4.72
N LEU A 128 -3.26 -0.03 -4.84
CA LEU A 128 -2.46 0.98 -5.52
C LEU A 128 -1.93 0.39 -6.84
N PHE A 129 -2.19 1.06 -7.95
CA PHE A 129 -1.83 0.58 -9.30
C PHE A 129 -2.39 -0.82 -9.63
N GLY A 130 -3.58 -1.16 -9.09
CA GLY A 130 -4.21 -2.48 -9.27
C GLY A 130 -3.55 -3.61 -8.47
N LEU A 131 -2.57 -3.31 -7.62
CA LEU A 131 -1.93 -4.26 -6.72
C LEU A 131 -2.60 -4.21 -5.34
N ALA A 132 -2.83 -5.37 -4.76
CA ALA A 132 -3.25 -5.47 -3.37
C ALA A 132 -2.23 -4.75 -2.46
N PRO A 133 -2.68 -4.13 -1.35
CA PRO A 133 -1.81 -3.33 -0.47
C PRO A 133 -0.54 -4.07 -0.03
N GLU A 134 -0.65 -5.37 0.22
CA GLU A 134 0.47 -6.23 0.62
C GLU A 134 1.53 -6.34 -0.49
N LEU A 135 1.09 -6.59 -1.74
CA LEU A 135 1.99 -6.71 -2.89
C LEU A 135 2.64 -5.37 -3.24
N PHE A 136 1.91 -4.27 -3.11
CA PHE A 136 2.45 -2.94 -3.33
C PHE A 136 3.55 -2.60 -2.31
N SER A 137 3.35 -2.95 -1.05
CA SER A 137 4.35 -2.76 0.01
C SER A 137 5.63 -3.55 -0.24
N ILE A 138 5.51 -4.81 -0.69
CA ILE A 138 6.64 -5.67 -1.05
C ILE A 138 7.40 -5.07 -2.24
N LEU A 139 6.69 -4.61 -3.27
CA LEU A 139 7.30 -3.97 -4.45
C LEU A 139 8.12 -2.73 -4.06
N LEU A 140 7.57 -1.87 -3.20
CA LEU A 140 8.27 -0.69 -2.69
C LEU A 140 9.53 -1.07 -1.91
N LEU A 141 9.48 -2.13 -1.09
CA LEU A 141 10.63 -2.61 -0.35
C LEU A 141 11.74 -3.10 -1.30
N ILE A 142 11.39 -3.83 -2.35
CA ILE A 142 12.34 -4.29 -3.37
C ILE A 142 12.99 -3.09 -4.08
N ILE A 143 12.20 -2.11 -4.50
CA ILE A 143 12.72 -0.90 -5.16
C ILE A 143 13.67 -0.14 -4.22
N ALA A 144 13.32 0.01 -2.94
CA ALA A 144 14.16 0.66 -1.95
C ALA A 144 15.51 -0.06 -1.77
N THR A 145 15.50 -1.39 -1.68
CA THR A 145 16.73 -2.18 -1.53
C THR A 145 17.63 -2.07 -2.75
N VAL A 146 17.08 -2.10 -3.96
CA VAL A 146 17.84 -1.91 -5.21
C VAL A 146 18.50 -0.53 -5.26
N ILE A 147 17.77 0.53 -4.88
CA ILE A 147 18.31 1.89 -4.82
C ILE A 147 19.47 2.00 -3.82
N VAL A 148 19.33 1.40 -2.63
CA VAL A 148 20.38 1.41 -1.60
C VAL A 148 21.62 0.67 -2.07
N ILE A 149 21.46 -0.52 -2.65
CA ILE A 149 22.58 -1.31 -3.21
C ILE A 149 23.27 -0.53 -4.33
N GLY A 150 22.52 0.05 -5.27
CA GLY A 150 23.05 0.89 -6.34
C GLY A 150 23.85 2.07 -5.80
N ALA A 151 23.37 2.77 -4.79
CA ALA A 151 24.08 3.89 -4.15
C ALA A 151 25.39 3.44 -3.50
N ILE A 152 25.42 2.27 -2.85
CA ILE A 152 26.62 1.69 -2.23
C ILE A 152 27.65 1.35 -3.33
N VAL A 153 27.22 0.69 -4.42
CA VAL A 153 28.10 0.32 -5.54
C VAL A 153 28.73 1.56 -6.18
N VAL A 154 27.92 2.60 -6.43
CA VAL A 154 28.42 3.86 -6.99
C VAL A 154 29.42 4.54 -6.04
N ALA A 155 29.12 4.58 -4.72
CA ALA A 155 30.01 5.15 -3.73
C ALA A 155 31.35 4.40 -3.69
N PHE A 156 31.32 3.07 -3.80
CA PHE A 156 32.49 2.21 -3.83
C PHE A 156 33.32 2.44 -5.10
N ALA A 157 32.66 2.47 -6.27
CA ALA A 157 33.31 2.73 -7.54
C ALA A 157 34.00 4.12 -7.59
N LEU A 158 33.37 5.14 -7.01
CA LEU A 158 33.97 6.48 -6.91
C LEU A 158 35.19 6.52 -5.98
N LYS A 159 35.16 5.73 -4.90
CA LYS A 159 36.29 5.62 -3.94
C LYS A 159 37.53 4.97 -4.60
N TRP A 160 37.31 4.05 -5.55
CA TRP A 160 38.37 3.31 -6.22
C TRP A 160 38.87 3.98 -7.50
N ARG A 161 38.28 5.10 -7.95
CA ARG A 161 38.86 5.91 -9.02
C ARG A 161 40.15 6.52 -8.53
N LYS A 162 41.29 6.00 -8.99
CA LYS A 162 42.60 6.64 -8.78
C LYS A 162 42.53 8.06 -9.31
N PRO A 163 43.03 9.08 -8.56
CA PRO A 163 43.13 10.42 -9.12
C PRO A 163 43.97 10.35 -10.39
N ALA A 164 43.50 10.96 -11.49
CA ALA A 164 44.28 11.09 -12.69
C ALA A 164 45.59 11.78 -12.33
N ILE A 165 46.71 11.14 -12.61
CA ILE A 165 48.04 11.73 -12.43
C ILE A 165 48.05 12.94 -13.39
N GLN A 166 47.99 14.15 -12.85
CA GLN A 166 48.27 15.34 -13.64
C GLN A 166 49.75 15.30 -14.04
N PRO A 167 50.12 15.40 -15.30
CA PRO A 167 51.52 15.56 -15.68
C PRO A 167 52.00 16.88 -15.09
N SER A 168 53.07 16.82 -14.30
CA SER A 168 53.71 18.00 -13.74
C SER A 168 54.24 18.85 -14.86
N SER A 169 53.75 20.07 -14.98
CA SER A 169 54.16 21.06 -15.98
C SER A 169 55.46 21.79 -15.58
N ASP A 170 56.21 21.25 -14.63
CA ASP A 170 57.48 21.84 -14.24
C ASP A 170 58.66 21.16 -14.92
N ILE A 171 58.82 21.40 -16.23
CA ILE A 171 60.12 21.36 -16.88
C ILE A 171 60.48 22.81 -17.20
N SER A 172 61.01 23.51 -16.24
CA SER A 172 61.76 24.76 -16.48
C SER A 172 63.11 24.37 -17.07
N ILE A 173 63.24 24.46 -18.42
CA ILE A 173 64.52 24.37 -19.08
C ILE A 173 65.26 25.65 -18.74
N GLY A 174 66.19 25.55 -17.77
CA GLY A 174 67.18 26.62 -17.50
C GLY A 174 68.09 26.76 -18.69
N VAL A 175 67.91 27.82 -19.49
CA VAL A 175 68.83 28.24 -20.53
C VAL A 175 70.05 28.79 -19.80
N ILE A 176 71.13 27.99 -19.75
CA ILE A 176 72.46 28.44 -19.31
C ILE A 176 73.04 29.24 -20.47
N GLY A 177 73.04 30.57 -20.31
CA GLY A 177 73.70 31.48 -21.24
C GLY A 177 75.20 31.32 -21.16
N VAL A 178 75.78 30.74 -22.19
CA VAL A 178 77.26 30.77 -22.36
C VAL A 178 77.63 32.08 -22.97
N THR A 179 78.14 32.99 -22.16
CA THR A 179 78.75 34.24 -22.63
C THR A 179 80.16 33.94 -23.06
N LEU A 180 80.44 33.91 -24.37
CA LEU A 180 81.78 33.78 -24.96
C LEU A 180 82.43 35.17 -24.99
N LEU A 181 83.42 35.45 -24.15
CA LEU A 181 84.26 36.60 -24.23
C LEU A 181 85.33 36.32 -25.24
N MET A 182 85.31 36.98 -26.42
CA MET A 182 86.53 37.13 -27.27
C MET A 182 87.13 38.49 -27.05
N ARG A 183 88.36 38.47 -26.52
CA ARG A 183 89.33 39.57 -26.55
C ARG A 183 90.36 39.26 -27.64
N ALA A 184 90.59 40.15 -28.58
CA ALA A 184 91.87 40.58 -29.08
C ALA A 184 91.60 41.78 -29.98
#